data_8240a414c49ea541de913c2bca0c2bc9
#
_entry.id   8240a414c49ea541de913c2bca0c2bc9
#
_cell.length_a   1.000
_cell.length_b   1.000
_cell.length_c   1.000
_cell.angle_alpha   90.00
_cell.angle_beta   90.00
_cell.angle_gamma   90.00
#
_symmetry.space_group_name_H-M   'P 1'
#
loop_
_entity.id
_entity.type
_entity.pdbx_description
1 polymer ?
#
loop_
_entity_poly.entity_id
_entity_poly.type
_entity_poly.pdbx_seq_one_letter_code
_entity_poly.pdbx_strand_id
1 'polypeptide(L)'
;MKPVCVLGNGQLGRMLRQAGEPLGISVYPVGLDAEPEAVPYQHSVITAEIEQWPQTALTQVLEQHPAFINRDIFPRLADRLPQKQLMDNLHLATSPWQPLSSADEWPDIFARLGDFVIVKRRTGGYDGRGQWRVRPGD
;
A
#
# COMPACT_ATOMS: atom_id res chain seq x y z
N MET A 1 12.74 -3.80 -24.71
CA MET A 1 12.12 -3.20 -23.52
C MET A 1 12.77 -3.80 -22.27
N LYS A 2 12.99 -2.99 -21.24
CA LYS A 2 13.57 -3.49 -19.99
C LYS A 2 12.58 -4.44 -19.28
N PRO A 3 13.07 -5.50 -18.64
CA PRO A 3 12.21 -6.32 -17.82
C PRO A 3 11.65 -5.54 -16.62
N VAL A 4 10.58 -6.07 -16.03
CA VAL A 4 9.94 -5.49 -14.86
C VAL A 4 10.12 -6.46 -13.68
N CYS A 5 10.76 -5.99 -12.63
CA CYS A 5 10.87 -6.72 -11.36
C CYS A 5 9.74 -6.24 -10.44
N VAL A 6 8.91 -7.15 -9.97
CA VAL A 6 7.76 -6.83 -9.12
C VAL A 6 8.00 -7.40 -7.73
N LEU A 7 8.06 -6.52 -6.73
CA LEU A 7 8.17 -6.95 -5.34
C LEU A 7 6.83 -7.52 -4.87
N GLY A 8 6.84 -8.80 -4.54
CA GLY A 8 5.66 -9.60 -4.25
C GLY A 8 5.42 -10.66 -5.32
N ASN A 9 5.21 -11.90 -4.90
CA ASN A 9 4.99 -13.03 -5.80
C ASN A 9 3.65 -13.74 -5.57
N GLY A 10 2.67 -13.01 -5.06
CA GLY A 10 1.30 -13.51 -4.89
C GLY A 10 0.51 -13.51 -6.18
N GLN A 11 -0.81 -13.54 -6.05
CA GLN A 11 -1.72 -13.63 -7.19
C GLN A 11 -1.53 -12.45 -8.17
N LEU A 12 -1.42 -11.24 -7.66
CA LEU A 12 -1.29 -10.06 -8.51
C LEU A 12 0.02 -10.06 -9.28
N GLY A 13 1.12 -10.49 -8.66
CA GLY A 13 2.40 -10.64 -9.35
C GLY A 13 2.32 -11.63 -10.50
N ARG A 14 1.66 -12.76 -10.30
CA ARG A 14 1.43 -13.75 -11.37
C ARG A 14 0.56 -13.19 -12.50
N MET A 15 -0.48 -12.44 -12.15
CA MET A 15 -1.35 -11.81 -13.14
C MET A 15 -0.59 -10.79 -13.98
N LEU A 16 0.28 -10.01 -13.38
CA LEU A 16 1.16 -9.09 -14.11
C LEU A 16 2.08 -9.83 -15.08
N ARG A 17 2.68 -10.91 -14.64
CA ARG A 17 3.53 -11.76 -15.50
C ARG A 17 2.74 -12.29 -16.68
N GLN A 18 1.56 -12.84 -16.45
CA GLN A 18 0.71 -13.38 -17.52
C GLN A 18 0.27 -12.28 -18.49
N ALA A 19 -0.04 -11.08 -17.99
CA ALA A 19 -0.41 -9.96 -18.84
C ALA A 19 0.76 -9.46 -19.69
N GLY A 20 1.97 -9.53 -19.18
CA GLY A 20 3.17 -9.11 -19.91
C GLY A 20 3.60 -10.04 -21.03
N GLU A 21 3.38 -11.35 -20.90
CA GLU A 21 3.84 -12.34 -21.86
C GLU A 21 3.39 -12.08 -23.31
N PRO A 22 2.10 -11.87 -23.61
CA PRO A 22 1.68 -11.60 -24.98
C PRO A 22 2.17 -10.25 -25.52
N LEU A 23 2.62 -9.36 -24.65
CA LEU A 23 3.18 -8.06 -25.04
C LEU A 23 4.70 -8.08 -25.21
N GLY A 24 5.33 -9.26 -25.02
CA GLY A 24 6.79 -9.37 -25.06
C GLY A 24 7.50 -8.70 -23.88
N ILE A 25 6.81 -8.46 -22.79
CA ILE A 25 7.38 -7.84 -21.58
C ILE A 25 7.67 -8.94 -20.57
N SER A 26 8.95 -9.09 -20.20
CA SER A 26 9.36 -10.01 -19.15
C SER A 26 9.05 -9.40 -17.78
N VAL A 27 8.21 -10.07 -17.01
CA VAL A 27 7.83 -9.64 -15.66
C VAL A 27 8.31 -10.71 -14.68
N TYR A 28 9.06 -10.27 -13.67
CA TYR A 28 9.64 -11.14 -12.63
C TYR A 28 9.05 -10.79 -11.27
N PRO A 29 7.95 -11.46 -10.85
CA PRO A 29 7.50 -11.36 -9.47
C PRO A 29 8.50 -12.02 -8.52
N VAL A 30 8.86 -11.34 -7.44
CA VAL A 30 9.85 -11.86 -6.50
C VAL A 30 9.30 -11.88 -5.09
N GLY A 31 9.64 -12.92 -4.33
CA GLY A 31 9.29 -13.03 -2.92
C GLY A 31 10.09 -12.06 -2.06
N LEU A 32 9.52 -11.66 -0.94
CA LEU A 32 10.13 -10.69 -0.02
C LEU A 32 11.44 -11.18 0.59
N ASP A 33 11.58 -12.49 0.72
CA ASP A 33 12.72 -13.18 1.32
C ASP A 33 13.71 -13.75 0.29
N ALA A 34 13.52 -13.43 -0.99
CA ALA A 34 14.46 -13.87 -2.01
C ALA A 34 15.83 -13.24 -1.82
N GLU A 35 16.88 -13.99 -2.15
CA GLU A 35 18.22 -13.45 -2.11
C GLU A 35 18.44 -12.43 -3.24
N PRO A 36 19.04 -11.27 -2.97
CA PRO A 36 19.24 -10.26 -4.01
C PRO A 36 19.97 -10.77 -5.24
N GLU A 37 20.91 -11.68 -5.07
CA GLU A 37 21.70 -12.27 -6.17
C GLU A 37 20.87 -13.14 -7.11
N ALA A 38 19.73 -13.66 -6.62
CA ALA A 38 18.84 -14.50 -7.41
C ALA A 38 17.82 -13.70 -8.21
N VAL A 39 17.79 -12.38 -8.08
CA VAL A 39 16.75 -11.52 -8.65
C VAL A 39 17.35 -10.65 -9.76
N PRO A 40 16.75 -10.63 -10.98
CA PRO A 40 17.29 -9.83 -12.10
C PRO A 40 16.89 -8.35 -11.98
N TYR A 41 17.18 -7.69 -10.86
CA TYR A 41 16.73 -6.33 -10.62
C TYR A 41 17.63 -5.25 -11.24
N GLN A 42 18.91 -5.54 -11.47
CA GLN A 42 19.91 -4.51 -11.82
C GLN A 42 19.58 -3.76 -13.11
N HIS A 43 19.03 -4.46 -14.09
CA HIS A 43 18.67 -3.88 -15.39
C HIS A 43 17.15 -3.81 -15.60
N SER A 44 16.39 -3.95 -14.52
CA SER A 44 14.93 -3.95 -14.55
C SER A 44 14.37 -2.58 -14.15
N VAL A 45 13.15 -2.31 -14.59
CA VAL A 45 12.28 -1.36 -13.91
C VAL A 45 11.67 -2.09 -12.72
N ILE A 46 11.58 -1.43 -11.57
CA ILE A 46 11.12 -2.04 -10.32
C ILE A 46 9.81 -1.40 -9.91
N THR A 47 8.89 -2.23 -9.49
CA THR A 47 7.64 -1.83 -8.85
C THR A 47 7.25 -2.86 -7.80
N ALA A 48 6.10 -2.68 -7.15
CA ALA A 48 5.58 -3.62 -6.16
C ALA A 48 4.12 -3.91 -6.42
N GLU A 49 3.68 -5.13 -6.08
CA GLU A 49 2.25 -5.51 -6.10
C GLU A 49 1.60 -5.39 -4.72
N ILE A 50 2.40 -5.13 -3.70
CA ILE A 50 1.98 -4.99 -2.30
C ILE A 50 2.23 -3.56 -1.83
N GLU A 51 1.46 -3.12 -0.83
CA GLU A 51 1.56 -1.75 -0.31
C GLU A 51 2.65 -1.59 0.75
N GLN A 52 2.93 -2.64 1.49
CA GLN A 52 3.89 -2.66 2.58
C GLN A 52 4.74 -3.92 2.51
N TRP A 53 5.98 -3.81 2.97
CA TRP A 53 6.89 -4.94 3.06
C TRP A 53 7.84 -4.78 4.24
N PRO A 54 8.31 -5.91 4.81
CA PRO A 54 9.33 -5.86 5.86
C PRO A 54 10.68 -5.45 5.30
N GLN A 55 11.57 -5.02 6.17
CA GLN A 55 12.95 -4.74 5.80
C GLN A 55 13.73 -6.06 5.71
N THR A 56 14.03 -6.47 4.49
CA THR A 56 14.86 -7.64 4.19
C THR A 56 16.07 -7.20 3.37
N ALA A 57 17.03 -8.10 3.15
CA ALA A 57 18.16 -7.80 2.28
C ALA A 57 17.71 -7.37 0.88
N LEU A 58 16.72 -8.07 0.33
CA LEU A 58 16.18 -7.73 -0.98
C LEU A 58 15.46 -6.39 -0.99
N THR A 59 14.54 -6.14 -0.04
CA THR A 59 13.76 -4.91 -0.04
C THR A 59 14.63 -3.67 0.15
N GLN A 60 15.69 -3.77 0.96
CA GLN A 60 16.65 -2.68 1.14
C GLN A 60 17.37 -2.34 -0.16
N VAL A 61 17.78 -3.34 -0.91
CA VAL A 61 18.45 -3.14 -2.20
C VAL A 61 17.49 -2.52 -3.22
N LEU A 62 16.26 -3.04 -3.29
CA LEU A 62 15.27 -2.54 -4.25
C LEU A 62 14.85 -1.10 -3.93
N GLU A 63 14.65 -0.75 -2.67
CA GLU A 63 14.26 0.60 -2.25
C GLU A 63 15.30 1.66 -2.63
N GLN A 64 16.56 1.28 -2.67
CA GLN A 64 17.65 2.20 -3.06
C GLN A 64 17.90 2.25 -4.55
N HIS A 65 17.28 1.37 -5.31
CA HIS A 65 17.52 1.29 -6.74
C HIS A 65 16.81 2.44 -7.48
N PRO A 66 17.52 3.18 -8.36
CA PRO A 66 16.95 4.35 -9.03
C PRO A 66 15.80 4.02 -9.98
N ALA A 67 15.69 2.78 -10.44
CA ALA A 67 14.62 2.33 -11.31
C ALA A 67 13.35 1.85 -10.57
N PHE A 68 13.28 2.00 -9.24
CA PHE A 68 12.05 1.77 -8.49
C PHE A 68 11.15 3.00 -8.68
N ILE A 69 10.29 2.94 -9.69
CA ILE A 69 9.67 4.13 -10.29
C ILE A 69 8.65 4.82 -9.40
N ASN A 70 7.99 4.12 -8.50
CA ASN A 70 6.92 4.67 -7.66
C ASN A 70 7.12 4.41 -6.17
N ARG A 71 8.36 4.20 -5.74
CA ARG A 71 8.67 3.83 -4.36
C ARG A 71 8.15 4.83 -3.32
N ASP A 72 8.15 6.12 -3.64
CA ASP A 72 7.80 7.16 -2.69
C ASP A 72 6.30 7.28 -2.44
N ILE A 73 5.48 6.69 -3.31
CA ILE A 73 4.03 6.73 -3.14
C ILE A 73 3.53 5.64 -2.19
N PHE A 74 4.22 4.49 -2.10
CA PHE A 74 3.75 3.37 -1.31
C PHE A 74 3.54 3.69 0.18
N PRO A 75 4.47 4.37 0.88
CA PRO A 75 4.23 4.72 2.29
C PRO A 75 3.02 5.63 2.49
N ARG A 76 2.74 6.50 1.52
CA ARG A 76 1.58 7.40 1.59
C ARG A 76 0.26 6.68 1.38
N LEU A 77 0.25 5.63 0.55
CA LEU A 77 -0.95 4.85 0.27
C LEU A 77 -1.17 3.74 1.30
N ALA A 78 -0.09 3.22 1.89
CA ALA A 78 -0.16 2.14 2.86
C ALA A 78 -0.75 2.56 4.20
N ASP A 79 -0.56 3.81 4.60
CA ASP A 79 -1.10 4.39 5.83
C ASP A 79 -2.29 5.29 5.50
N ARG A 80 -3.45 4.99 6.09
CA ARG A 80 -4.70 5.71 5.79
C ARG A 80 -4.64 7.20 6.14
N LEU A 81 -3.88 7.58 7.15
CA LEU A 81 -3.79 8.99 7.55
C LEU A 81 -3.11 9.84 6.47
N PRO A 82 -1.86 9.59 6.06
CA PRO A 82 -1.28 10.34 4.95
C PRO A 82 -2.03 10.16 3.64
N GLN A 83 -2.68 9.01 3.40
CA GLN A 83 -3.52 8.81 2.22
C GLN A 83 -4.70 9.79 2.21
N LYS A 84 -5.43 9.91 3.31
CA LYS A 84 -6.57 10.82 3.42
C LYS A 84 -6.13 12.28 3.35
N GLN A 85 -5.01 12.62 3.99
CA GLN A 85 -4.44 13.95 3.89
C GLN A 85 -4.05 14.31 2.45
N LEU A 86 -3.48 13.35 1.72
CA LEU A 86 -3.15 13.53 0.31
C LEU A 86 -4.41 13.79 -0.54
N MET A 87 -5.47 13.02 -0.31
CA MET A 87 -6.74 13.21 -1.02
C MET A 87 -7.32 14.61 -0.76
N ASP A 88 -7.30 15.05 0.49
CA ASP A 88 -7.77 16.40 0.85
C ASP A 88 -6.90 17.48 0.18
N ASN A 89 -5.58 17.32 0.19
CA ASN A 89 -4.67 18.28 -0.43
C ASN A 89 -4.84 18.35 -1.95
N LEU A 90 -5.25 17.25 -2.58
CA LEU A 90 -5.52 17.19 -4.02
C LEU A 90 -6.97 17.53 -4.38
N HIS A 91 -7.79 17.88 -3.40
CA HIS A 91 -9.22 18.15 -3.57
C HIS A 91 -9.97 16.98 -4.19
N LEU A 92 -9.57 15.74 -3.85
CA LEU A 92 -10.25 14.54 -4.28
C LEU A 92 -11.38 14.21 -3.31
N ALA A 93 -12.55 13.87 -3.86
CA ALA A 93 -13.70 13.51 -3.04
C ALA A 93 -13.44 12.21 -2.26
N THR A 94 -13.70 12.25 -0.96
CA THR A 94 -13.64 11.08 -0.08
C THR A 94 -14.67 11.27 1.03
N SER A 95 -15.04 10.20 1.72
CA SER A 95 -15.92 10.29 2.88
C SER A 95 -15.31 11.19 3.95
N PRO A 96 -16.13 11.99 4.67
CA PRO A 96 -15.63 12.77 5.80
C PRO A 96 -14.89 11.87 6.79
N TRP A 97 -13.80 12.36 7.32
CA TRP A 97 -12.91 11.58 8.17
C TRP A 97 -12.19 12.48 9.18
N GLN A 98 -11.70 11.86 10.24
CA GLN A 98 -10.71 12.48 11.13
C GLN A 98 -9.88 11.40 11.82
N PRO A 99 -8.66 11.70 12.27
CA PRO A 99 -7.89 10.75 13.06
C PRO A 99 -8.53 10.56 14.43
N LEU A 100 -8.36 9.36 15.00
CA LEU A 100 -8.74 9.02 16.35
C LEU A 100 -7.48 8.67 17.13
N SER A 101 -7.10 9.52 18.07
CA SER A 101 -5.88 9.35 18.87
C SER A 101 -6.18 8.98 20.31
N SER A 102 -7.37 9.33 20.83
CA SER A 102 -7.75 9.14 22.23
C SER A 102 -9.25 8.94 22.35
N ALA A 103 -9.67 8.19 23.35
CA ALA A 103 -11.09 7.99 23.66
C ALA A 103 -11.84 9.28 24.00
N ASP A 104 -11.14 10.31 24.44
CA ASP A 104 -11.73 11.60 24.76
C ASP A 104 -12.29 12.31 23.53
N GLU A 105 -11.90 11.90 22.35
CA GLU A 105 -12.31 12.53 21.08
C GLU A 105 -13.68 12.04 20.59
N TRP A 106 -14.26 10.99 21.17
CA TRP A 106 -15.52 10.42 20.70
C TRP A 106 -16.67 11.41 20.61
N PRO A 107 -16.92 12.29 21.59
CA PRO A 107 -18.00 13.26 21.46
C PRO A 107 -17.84 14.17 20.25
N ASP A 108 -16.63 14.65 19.99
CA ASP A 108 -16.34 15.49 18.82
C ASP A 108 -16.49 14.74 17.51
N ILE A 109 -16.06 13.49 17.47
CA ILE A 109 -16.17 12.63 16.29
C ILE A 109 -17.64 12.43 15.91
N PHE A 110 -18.50 12.08 16.86
CA PHE A 110 -19.92 11.89 16.59
C PHE A 110 -20.60 13.19 16.22
N ALA A 111 -20.20 14.32 16.82
CA ALA A 111 -20.73 15.63 16.47
C ALA A 111 -20.41 16.02 15.02
N ARG A 112 -19.22 15.65 14.53
CA ARG A 112 -18.75 16.01 13.18
C ARG A 112 -19.13 15.01 12.12
N LEU A 113 -19.08 13.72 12.42
CA LEU A 113 -19.23 12.63 11.43
C LEU A 113 -20.56 11.92 11.53
N GLY A 114 -21.34 12.13 12.60
CA GLY A 114 -22.64 11.49 12.82
C GLY A 114 -22.56 10.33 13.82
N ASP A 115 -23.74 9.75 14.13
CA ASP A 115 -23.90 8.76 15.18
C ASP A 115 -23.52 7.33 14.76
N PHE A 116 -23.00 7.16 13.57
CA PHE A 116 -22.52 5.89 13.07
C PHE A 116 -21.24 6.11 12.29
N VAL A 117 -20.15 5.62 12.83
CA VAL A 117 -18.83 5.77 12.21
C VAL A 117 -18.16 4.42 12.02
N ILE A 118 -17.24 4.37 11.06
CA ILE A 118 -16.39 3.22 10.85
C ILE A 118 -14.97 3.60 11.24
N VAL A 119 -14.45 2.94 12.26
CA VAL A 119 -13.06 3.08 12.68
C VAL A 119 -12.21 2.11 11.88
N LYS A 120 -11.12 2.61 11.34
CA LYS A 120 -10.21 1.82 10.52
C LYS A 120 -8.79 1.92 11.08
N ARG A 121 -8.09 0.80 11.12
CA ARG A 121 -6.65 0.81 11.39
C ARG A 121 -5.96 1.64 10.33
N ARG A 122 -4.92 2.36 10.73
CA ARG A 122 -4.13 3.14 9.78
C ARG A 122 -3.41 2.26 8.77
N THR A 123 -2.84 1.14 9.23
CA THR A 123 -2.06 0.22 8.41
C THR A 123 -2.51 -1.22 8.62
N GLY A 124 -2.20 -2.10 7.68
CA GLY A 124 -2.44 -3.53 7.80
C GLY A 124 -3.88 -3.98 7.67
N GLY A 125 -4.82 -3.09 7.38
CA GLY A 125 -6.21 -3.45 7.10
C GLY A 125 -6.35 -3.98 5.68
N TYR A 126 -6.97 -5.17 5.53
CA TYR A 126 -7.17 -5.81 4.25
C TYR A 126 -8.46 -6.62 4.28
N ASP A 127 -9.22 -6.60 3.19
CA ASP A 127 -10.51 -7.30 3.04
C ASP A 127 -11.48 -7.05 4.19
N GLY A 128 -11.62 -5.79 4.60
CA GLY A 128 -12.51 -5.41 5.69
C GLY A 128 -11.96 -5.70 7.09
N ARG A 129 -10.77 -6.27 7.21
CA ARG A 129 -10.12 -6.48 8.49
C ARG A 129 -9.62 -5.16 9.07
N GLY A 130 -9.57 -5.07 10.39
CA GLY A 130 -9.16 -3.84 11.07
C GLY A 130 -10.15 -2.71 10.89
N GLN A 131 -11.44 -3.02 10.82
CA GLN A 131 -12.53 -2.07 10.76
C GLN A 131 -13.58 -2.40 11.82
N TRP A 132 -14.11 -1.37 12.46
CA TRP A 132 -15.13 -1.50 13.49
C TRP A 132 -16.24 -0.50 13.26
N ARG A 133 -17.47 -0.95 13.39
CA ARG A 133 -18.63 -0.07 13.41
C ARG A 133 -18.88 0.40 14.83
N VAL A 134 -18.98 1.70 15.01
CA VAL A 134 -19.12 2.29 16.36
C VAL A 134 -20.26 3.29 16.38
N ARG A 135 -21.08 3.22 17.45
CA ARG A 135 -22.16 4.14 17.76
C ARG A 135 -21.97 4.69 19.15
N PRO A 136 -22.61 5.86 19.48
CA PRO A 136 -22.61 6.33 20.86
C PRO A 136 -23.15 5.25 21.81
N GLY A 137 -22.42 5.00 22.90
CA GLY A 137 -22.78 4.01 23.90
C GLY A 137 -22.18 2.61 23.69
N ASP A 138 -21.49 2.40 22.57
CA ASP A 138 -20.77 1.12 22.35
C ASP A 138 -19.52 1.01 23.23
#